data_baff5e39f35fbffc810835b747a45142
#
_entry.id   baff5e39f35fbffc810835b747a45142
#
_cell.length_a   1.000
_cell.length_b   1.000
_cell.length_c   1.000
_cell.angle_alpha   90.00
_cell.angle_beta   90.00
_cell.angle_gamma   90.00
#
_symmetry.space_group_name_H-M   'P 1'
#
loop_
_entity.id
_entity.type
_entity.pdbx_description
1 polymer ?
#
loop_
_entity_poly.entity_id
_entity_poly.type
_entity_poly.pdbx_seq_one_letter_code
_entity_poly.pdbx_strand_id
1 'polypeptide(L)'
;ENISYDIEKLDIDKYSEKLNFKDNPRMISHNCHIMQSKNFALKEDYDLIYFVEDDYIHTENAIEEMVCSYQKFSSQTKDDIILCPSDYPYLYQKYENTHILMGHKKHWRQVGESLCTYLLSKNTLKKYWSYYEDMFLNNYDPYEKPLHDLYKKVFCFSPMPSIAIHYTNINSIYGLSPQIDWKKLWDENK
;
A
#
# COMPACT_ATOMS: atom_id res chain seq x y z
N GLU A 1 22.84 -0.42 12.07
CA GLU A 1 22.44 -1.67 11.39
C GLU A 1 22.72 -1.52 9.90
N ASN A 2 23.44 -2.47 9.30
CA ASN A 2 23.64 -2.48 7.86
C ASN A 2 22.34 -2.96 7.21
N ILE A 3 21.65 -2.04 6.56
CA ILE A 3 20.52 -2.40 5.69
C ILE A 3 21.12 -2.94 4.39
N SER A 4 20.89 -4.19 4.08
CA SER A 4 21.23 -4.75 2.77
C SER A 4 20.14 -4.36 1.77
N TYR A 5 20.54 -3.81 0.64
CA TYR A 5 19.64 -3.53 -0.47
C TYR A 5 19.91 -4.53 -1.58
N ASP A 6 18.92 -5.35 -1.89
CA ASP A 6 18.95 -6.17 -3.09
C ASP A 6 18.22 -5.42 -4.21
N ILE A 7 19.00 -5.03 -5.23
CA ILE A 7 18.44 -4.37 -6.42
C ILE A 7 18.20 -5.43 -7.48
N GLU A 8 16.94 -5.81 -7.68
CA GLU A 8 16.54 -6.66 -8.80
C GLU A 8 16.15 -5.82 -10.01
N LYS A 9 16.75 -6.12 -11.14
CA LYS A 9 16.37 -5.52 -12.42
C LYS A 9 14.98 -6.03 -12.83
N LEU A 10 14.13 -5.12 -13.29
CA LEU A 10 12.82 -5.49 -13.82
C LEU A 10 12.95 -6.35 -15.09
N ASP A 11 12.34 -7.53 -15.05
CA ASP A 11 12.28 -8.48 -16.17
C ASP A 11 10.94 -8.29 -16.92
N ILE A 12 10.88 -7.26 -17.75
CA ILE A 12 9.67 -6.92 -18.53
C ILE A 12 9.28 -8.06 -19.47
N ASP A 13 10.23 -8.69 -20.15
CA ASP A 13 9.95 -9.74 -21.14
C ASP A 13 9.22 -10.92 -20.48
N LYS A 14 9.73 -11.39 -19.37
CA LYS A 14 9.15 -12.50 -18.61
C LYS A 14 7.71 -12.22 -18.12
N TYR A 15 7.45 -11.02 -17.62
CA TYR A 15 6.17 -10.71 -16.99
C TYR A 15 5.14 -10.17 -18.00
N SER A 16 5.54 -9.45 -19.02
CA SER A 16 4.63 -8.88 -20.03
C SER A 16 3.88 -9.95 -20.83
N GLU A 17 4.46 -11.12 -21.04
CA GLU A 17 3.79 -12.23 -21.73
C GLU A 17 2.51 -12.65 -21.01
N LYS A 18 2.43 -12.51 -19.70
CA LYS A 18 1.30 -12.91 -18.85
C LYS A 18 0.14 -11.92 -18.87
N LEU A 19 0.38 -10.67 -19.28
CA LEU A 19 -0.63 -9.62 -19.23
C LEU A 19 -1.74 -9.85 -20.26
N ASN A 20 -2.98 -9.57 -19.87
CA ASN A 20 -4.16 -9.69 -20.71
C ASN A 20 -4.34 -8.49 -21.67
N PHE A 21 -3.43 -7.53 -21.66
CA PHE A 21 -3.42 -6.34 -22.53
C PHE A 21 -2.02 -6.08 -23.06
N LYS A 22 -1.92 -5.41 -24.24
CA LYS A 22 -0.63 -5.20 -24.95
C LYS A 22 -0.48 -3.78 -25.53
N ASP A 23 -1.48 -2.94 -25.37
CA ASP A 23 -1.62 -1.66 -26.07
C ASP A 23 -1.19 -0.43 -25.25
N ASN A 24 -0.82 -0.62 -23.98
CA ASN A 24 -0.41 0.45 -23.09
C ASN A 24 0.99 0.20 -22.47
N PRO A 25 2.08 0.69 -23.10
CA PRO A 25 3.45 0.43 -22.62
C PRO A 25 3.72 0.88 -21.18
N ARG A 26 3.11 2.01 -20.76
CA ARG A 26 3.25 2.51 -19.38
C ARG A 26 2.65 1.53 -18.38
N MET A 27 1.43 1.06 -18.65
CA MET A 27 0.75 0.09 -17.79
C MET A 27 1.43 -1.28 -17.84
N ILE A 28 1.99 -1.68 -18.97
CA ILE A 28 2.78 -2.91 -19.09
C ILE A 28 3.97 -2.87 -18.12
N SER A 29 4.77 -1.80 -18.16
CA SER A 29 5.91 -1.64 -17.26
C SER A 29 5.47 -1.63 -15.78
N HIS A 30 4.44 -0.87 -15.46
CA HIS A 30 3.87 -0.78 -14.11
C HIS A 30 3.40 -2.15 -13.59
N ASN A 31 2.59 -2.87 -14.37
CA ASN A 31 2.06 -4.17 -13.96
C ASN A 31 3.16 -5.25 -13.85
N CYS A 32 4.16 -5.22 -14.73
CA CYS A 32 5.33 -6.11 -14.62
C CYS A 32 6.10 -5.86 -13.31
N HIS A 33 6.30 -4.59 -12.94
CA HIS A 33 6.97 -4.21 -11.70
C HIS A 33 6.20 -4.69 -10.46
N ILE A 34 4.89 -4.42 -10.42
CA ILE A 34 4.02 -4.89 -9.34
C ILE A 34 4.04 -6.43 -9.24
N MET A 35 3.94 -7.13 -10.37
CA MET A 35 4.00 -8.59 -10.42
C MET A 35 5.34 -9.13 -9.92
N GLN A 36 6.46 -8.55 -10.36
CA GLN A 36 7.79 -8.96 -9.92
C GLN A 36 7.96 -8.76 -8.41
N SER A 37 7.61 -7.59 -7.88
CA SER A 37 7.71 -7.27 -6.46
C SER A 37 6.90 -8.25 -5.58
N LYS A 38 5.68 -8.58 -5.99
CA LYS A 38 4.83 -9.52 -5.23
C LYS A 38 5.33 -10.96 -5.31
N ASN A 39 5.83 -11.39 -6.47
CA ASN A 39 6.46 -12.71 -6.60
C ASN A 39 7.74 -12.82 -5.79
N PHE A 40 8.53 -11.74 -5.71
CA PHE A 40 9.71 -11.66 -4.86
C PHE A 40 9.31 -11.82 -3.38
N ALA A 41 8.38 -11.03 -2.90
CA ALA A 41 7.89 -11.08 -1.53
C ALA A 41 7.37 -12.47 -1.09
N LEU A 42 6.81 -13.25 -2.02
CA LEU A 42 6.38 -14.62 -1.71
C LEU A 42 7.53 -15.61 -1.48
N LYS A 43 8.71 -15.35 -2.07
CA LYS A 43 9.89 -16.22 -1.94
C LYS A 43 10.63 -15.98 -0.64
N GLU A 44 10.72 -14.72 -0.21
CA GLU A 44 11.45 -14.31 0.98
C GLU A 44 10.82 -14.84 2.26
N ASP A 45 11.62 -15.07 3.29
CA ASP A 45 11.15 -15.63 4.57
C ASP A 45 10.92 -14.51 5.61
N TYR A 46 9.97 -13.65 5.32
CA TYR A 46 9.53 -12.56 6.19
C TYR A 46 8.05 -12.70 6.56
N ASP A 47 7.69 -12.32 7.78
CA ASP A 47 6.30 -12.37 8.28
C ASP A 47 5.47 -11.20 7.74
N LEU A 48 6.07 -10.01 7.69
CA LEU A 48 5.44 -8.77 7.23
C LEU A 48 6.11 -8.26 5.96
N ILE A 49 5.31 -7.76 5.06
CA ILE A 49 5.73 -7.20 3.77
C ILE A 49 5.15 -5.79 3.66
N TYR A 50 5.98 -4.83 3.34
CA TYR A 50 5.56 -3.48 3.04
C TYR A 50 5.87 -3.16 1.58
N PHE A 51 4.84 -3.03 0.76
CA PHE A 51 4.94 -2.54 -0.61
C PHE A 51 4.93 -1.03 -0.59
N VAL A 52 5.90 -0.41 -1.28
CA VAL A 52 6.06 1.04 -1.34
C VAL A 52 6.28 1.44 -2.79
N GLU A 53 5.50 2.42 -3.26
CA GLU A 53 5.75 3.11 -4.53
C GLU A 53 6.84 4.17 -4.31
N ASP A 54 7.60 4.50 -5.35
CA ASP A 54 8.78 5.36 -5.28
C ASP A 54 8.48 6.86 -5.07
N ASP A 55 7.21 7.22 -5.11
CA ASP A 55 6.70 8.57 -4.89
C ASP A 55 6.06 8.78 -3.51
N TYR A 56 6.41 7.94 -2.53
CA TYR A 56 5.98 8.12 -1.13
C TYR A 56 7.10 8.66 -0.25
N ILE A 57 6.79 9.67 0.55
CA ILE A 57 7.65 10.22 1.59
C ILE A 57 7.06 9.87 2.96
N HIS A 58 7.89 9.31 3.84
CA HIS A 58 7.49 8.83 5.15
C HIS A 58 7.90 9.79 6.26
N THR A 59 7.09 9.84 7.32
CA THR A 59 7.54 10.43 8.59
C THR A 59 8.56 9.52 9.26
N GLU A 60 9.43 10.07 10.10
CA GLU A 60 10.53 9.37 10.77
C GLU A 60 10.08 8.05 11.47
N ASN A 61 8.90 8.05 12.08
CA ASN A 61 8.40 6.90 12.85
C ASN A 61 7.36 6.06 12.10
N ALA A 62 7.26 6.20 10.78
CA ALA A 62 6.20 5.54 10.00
C ALA A 62 6.25 4.01 10.11
N ILE A 63 7.42 3.42 9.98
CA ILE A 63 7.61 1.96 10.04
C ILE A 63 7.30 1.43 11.44
N GLU A 64 7.81 2.09 12.49
CA GLU A 64 7.50 1.73 13.88
C GLU A 64 5.99 1.75 14.14
N GLU A 65 5.32 2.83 13.75
CA GLU A 65 3.87 2.99 13.91
C GLU A 65 3.11 1.87 13.18
N MET A 66 3.47 1.55 11.94
CA MET A 66 2.82 0.49 11.18
C MET A 66 3.03 -0.89 11.79
N VAL A 67 4.26 -1.26 12.11
CA VAL A 67 4.58 -2.61 12.64
C VAL A 67 3.89 -2.83 13.99
N CYS A 68 4.02 -1.87 14.93
CA CYS A 68 3.40 -1.97 16.24
C CYS A 68 1.86 -1.96 16.15
N SER A 69 1.29 -1.13 15.28
CA SER A 69 -0.17 -1.10 15.06
C SER A 69 -0.67 -2.39 14.41
N TYR A 70 0.07 -2.94 13.43
CA TYR A 70 -0.26 -4.23 12.83
C TYR A 70 -0.34 -5.35 13.86
N GLN A 71 0.70 -5.50 14.70
CA GLN A 71 0.73 -6.50 15.77
C GLN A 71 -0.43 -6.35 16.73
N LYS A 72 -0.75 -5.12 17.11
CA LYS A 72 -1.86 -4.81 18.03
C LYS A 72 -3.21 -5.16 17.39
N PHE A 73 -3.47 -4.72 16.17
CA PHE A 73 -4.75 -4.94 15.50
C PHE A 73 -4.98 -6.41 15.16
N SER A 74 -3.99 -7.09 14.60
CA SER A 74 -4.11 -8.53 14.31
C SER A 74 -4.38 -9.35 15.58
N SER A 75 -3.77 -8.97 16.72
CA SER A 75 -4.06 -9.60 18.00
C SER A 75 -5.48 -9.33 18.51
N GLN A 76 -6.01 -8.12 18.27
CA GLN A 76 -7.34 -7.71 18.72
C GLN A 76 -8.45 -8.29 17.84
N THR A 77 -8.29 -8.21 16.53
CA THR A 77 -9.30 -8.67 15.57
C THR A 77 -9.27 -10.17 15.37
N LYS A 78 -8.09 -10.79 15.53
CA LYS A 78 -7.78 -12.19 15.17
C LYS A 78 -8.04 -12.49 13.68
N ASP A 79 -8.01 -11.45 12.86
CA ASP A 79 -8.25 -11.49 11.44
C ASP A 79 -7.03 -11.04 10.64
N ASP A 80 -7.01 -11.38 9.37
CA ASP A 80 -6.11 -10.76 8.40
C ASP A 80 -6.41 -9.26 8.30
N ILE A 81 -5.37 -8.44 8.27
CA ILE A 81 -5.49 -6.99 8.13
C ILE A 81 -4.48 -6.45 7.11
N ILE A 82 -4.78 -5.27 6.57
CA ILE A 82 -3.90 -4.50 5.70
C ILE A 82 -3.79 -3.09 6.29
N LEU A 83 -2.59 -2.50 6.29
CA LEU A 83 -2.38 -1.13 6.73
C LEU A 83 -1.90 -0.28 5.57
N CYS A 84 -2.65 0.78 5.26
CA CYS A 84 -2.25 1.83 4.33
C CYS A 84 -1.62 2.99 5.13
N PRO A 85 -0.44 3.53 4.78
CA PRO A 85 0.23 4.55 5.57
C PRO A 85 -0.35 5.96 5.38
N SER A 86 -1.21 6.15 4.38
CA SER A 86 -1.73 7.46 3.98
C SER A 86 -3.22 7.58 4.21
N ASP A 87 -3.61 8.68 4.83
CA ASP A 87 -5.00 9.09 5.01
C ASP A 87 -5.38 10.07 3.89
N TYR A 88 -5.88 9.53 2.80
CA TYR A 88 -6.14 10.31 1.58
C TYR A 88 -7.33 11.25 1.74
N PRO A 89 -7.22 12.52 1.31
CA PRO A 89 -8.31 13.49 1.39
C PRO A 89 -9.56 13.06 0.63
N TYR A 90 -9.45 12.32 -0.46
CA TYR A 90 -10.62 11.89 -1.23
C TYR A 90 -11.55 10.95 -0.46
N LEU A 91 -11.04 10.23 0.53
CA LEU A 91 -11.83 9.35 1.39
C LEU A 91 -12.82 10.11 2.29
N TYR A 92 -12.65 11.44 2.43
CA TYR A 92 -13.56 12.29 3.22
C TYR A 92 -14.68 12.93 2.38
N GLN A 93 -14.77 12.62 1.09
CA GLN A 93 -15.82 13.16 0.21
C GLN A 93 -17.16 12.46 0.36
N LYS A 94 -17.17 11.30 1.00
CA LYS A 94 -18.37 10.49 1.24
C LYS A 94 -18.59 10.31 2.73
N TYR A 95 -19.86 10.31 3.13
CA TYR A 95 -20.24 9.90 4.48
C TYR A 95 -20.27 8.36 4.54
N GLU A 96 -19.37 7.77 5.34
CA GLU A 96 -19.28 6.33 5.52
C GLU A 96 -19.16 5.98 7.00
N ASN A 97 -19.79 4.87 7.40
CA ASN A 97 -19.52 4.28 8.71
C ASN A 97 -18.11 3.66 8.68
N THR A 98 -17.32 3.94 9.72
CA THR A 98 -15.97 3.40 9.82
C THR A 98 -15.66 2.96 11.25
N HIS A 99 -14.84 1.93 11.38
CA HIS A 99 -14.26 1.54 12.68
C HIS A 99 -12.98 2.35 12.92
N ILE A 100 -12.81 2.79 14.16
CA ILE A 100 -11.60 3.49 14.59
C ILE A 100 -10.91 2.64 15.66
N LEU A 101 -9.63 2.35 15.45
CA LEU A 101 -8.77 1.64 16.38
C LEU A 101 -7.64 2.57 16.87
N MET A 102 -7.20 2.35 18.10
CA MET A 102 -6.00 3.01 18.63
C MET A 102 -4.78 2.15 18.28
N GLY A 103 -3.94 2.66 17.37
CA GLY A 103 -2.65 2.06 17.00
C GLY A 103 -1.57 2.24 18.07
N HIS A 104 -0.31 2.33 17.68
CA HIS A 104 0.80 2.57 18.60
C HIS A 104 0.74 3.99 19.17
N LYS A 105 0.79 5.00 18.34
CA LYS A 105 0.75 6.42 18.70
C LYS A 105 -0.37 7.20 18.02
N LYS A 106 -1.10 6.58 17.09
CA LYS A 106 -2.13 7.22 16.27
C LYS A 106 -3.46 6.46 16.30
N HIS A 107 -4.53 7.17 15.97
CA HIS A 107 -5.78 6.54 15.61
C HIS A 107 -5.71 6.05 14.16
N TRP A 108 -6.36 4.94 13.91
CA TRP A 108 -6.47 4.34 12.59
C TRP A 108 -7.94 4.11 12.28
N ARG A 109 -8.37 4.49 11.10
CA ARG A 109 -9.73 4.25 10.64
C ARG A 109 -9.76 3.17 9.58
N GLN A 110 -10.81 2.37 9.56
CA GLN A 110 -11.08 1.44 8.47
C GLN A 110 -11.38 2.22 7.21
N VAL A 111 -10.80 1.76 6.09
CA VAL A 111 -11.00 2.33 4.74
C VAL A 111 -11.37 1.23 3.76
N GLY A 112 -12.18 1.56 2.75
CA GLY A 112 -12.55 0.66 1.66
C GLY A 112 -11.68 0.80 0.41
N GLU A 113 -10.81 1.80 0.39
CA GLU A 113 -9.99 2.16 -0.77
C GLU A 113 -8.59 2.58 -0.32
N SER A 114 -7.57 2.25 -1.11
CA SER A 114 -6.19 2.74 -0.96
C SER A 114 -5.48 2.73 -2.32
N LEU A 115 -4.25 3.23 -2.36
CA LEU A 115 -3.33 3.06 -3.48
C LEU A 115 -2.41 1.85 -3.25
N CYS A 116 -1.37 1.66 -4.07
CA CYS A 116 -0.54 0.45 -4.06
C CYS A 116 0.53 0.39 -2.96
N THR A 117 0.58 1.40 -2.07
CA THR A 117 1.48 1.41 -0.90
C THR A 117 0.74 0.93 0.35
N TYR A 118 1.11 -0.26 0.84
CA TYR A 118 0.46 -0.89 2.00
C TYR A 118 1.31 -2.00 2.63
N LEU A 119 1.06 -2.27 3.91
CA LEU A 119 1.68 -3.32 4.72
C LEU A 119 0.67 -4.44 5.00
N LEU A 120 1.13 -5.69 4.88
CA LEU A 120 0.34 -6.88 5.18
C LEU A 120 1.25 -8.04 5.61
N SER A 121 0.65 -9.14 6.12
CA SER A 121 1.42 -10.36 6.35
C SER A 121 1.63 -11.14 5.05
N LYS A 122 2.70 -11.92 5.02
CA LYS A 122 2.93 -12.90 3.93
C LYS A 122 1.78 -13.90 3.81
N ASN A 123 1.18 -14.29 4.93
CA ASN A 123 0.02 -15.19 4.93
C ASN A 123 -1.18 -14.55 4.26
N THR A 124 -1.47 -13.27 4.55
CA THR A 124 -2.52 -12.51 3.89
C THR A 124 -2.26 -12.41 2.38
N LEU A 125 -1.02 -12.10 1.97
CA LEU A 125 -0.65 -12.06 0.56
C LEU A 125 -0.90 -13.41 -0.15
N LYS A 126 -0.49 -14.52 0.46
CA LYS A 126 -0.70 -15.87 -0.09
C LYS A 126 -2.19 -16.22 -0.17
N LYS A 127 -2.92 -16.00 0.92
CA LYS A 127 -4.36 -16.35 1.04
C LYS A 127 -5.22 -15.65 0.00
N TYR A 128 -4.89 -14.40 -0.31
CA TYR A 128 -5.65 -13.56 -1.23
C TYR A 128 -4.93 -13.29 -2.55
N TRP A 129 -3.99 -14.17 -2.92
CA TRP A 129 -3.17 -14.01 -4.12
C TRP A 129 -3.96 -13.70 -5.39
N SER A 130 -5.11 -14.32 -5.57
CA SER A 130 -5.95 -14.14 -6.75
C SER A 130 -6.39 -12.68 -6.99
N TYR A 131 -6.57 -11.88 -5.93
CA TYR A 131 -6.89 -10.45 -6.07
C TYR A 131 -5.71 -9.65 -6.59
N TYR A 132 -4.51 -9.95 -6.11
CA TYR A 132 -3.28 -9.32 -6.56
C TYR A 132 -2.95 -9.76 -7.99
N GLU A 133 -3.11 -11.04 -8.30
CA GLU A 133 -2.91 -11.57 -9.64
C GLU A 133 -3.87 -10.95 -10.65
N ASP A 134 -5.15 -10.83 -10.32
CA ASP A 134 -6.12 -10.14 -11.14
C ASP A 134 -5.76 -8.67 -11.40
N MET A 135 -5.28 -7.96 -10.38
CA MET A 135 -4.86 -6.56 -10.49
C MET A 135 -3.72 -6.35 -11.48
N PHE A 136 -2.69 -7.20 -11.47
CA PHE A 136 -1.56 -7.01 -12.36
C PHE A 136 -1.70 -7.70 -13.72
N LEU A 137 -2.60 -8.66 -13.89
CA LEU A 137 -2.87 -9.26 -15.20
C LEU A 137 -3.76 -8.40 -16.10
N ASN A 138 -4.56 -7.53 -15.52
CA ASN A 138 -5.56 -6.74 -16.21
C ASN A 138 -5.29 -5.23 -16.09
N ASN A 139 -5.94 -4.45 -16.96
CA ASN A 139 -5.90 -2.99 -16.93
C ASN A 139 -7.25 -2.48 -16.40
N TYR A 140 -7.31 -2.14 -15.13
CA TYR A 140 -8.50 -1.62 -14.47
C TYR A 140 -8.51 -0.08 -14.41
N ASP A 141 -9.71 0.49 -14.27
CA ASP A 141 -9.94 1.90 -13.96
C ASP A 141 -11.03 1.98 -12.84
N PRO A 142 -10.70 2.34 -11.59
CA PRO A 142 -9.34 2.61 -11.11
C PRO A 142 -8.47 1.33 -11.10
N TYR A 143 -7.16 1.51 -11.19
CA TYR A 143 -6.19 0.42 -11.22
C TYR A 143 -6.33 -0.51 -10.00
N GLU A 144 -6.57 0.05 -8.84
CA GLU A 144 -6.65 -0.63 -7.56
C GLU A 144 -7.99 -1.35 -7.32
N LYS A 145 -8.89 -1.40 -8.31
CA LYS A 145 -10.22 -2.01 -8.16
C LYS A 145 -10.20 -3.42 -7.53
N PRO A 146 -9.33 -4.38 -7.92
CA PRO A 146 -9.27 -5.69 -7.26
C PRO A 146 -8.83 -5.60 -5.79
N LEU A 147 -7.97 -4.63 -5.45
CA LEU A 147 -7.56 -4.37 -4.08
C LEU A 147 -8.74 -3.82 -3.24
N HIS A 148 -9.53 -2.91 -3.80
CA HIS A 148 -10.75 -2.41 -3.16
C HIS A 148 -11.80 -3.53 -2.97
N ASP A 149 -11.89 -4.48 -3.91
CA ASP A 149 -12.74 -5.66 -3.76
C ASP A 149 -12.22 -6.61 -2.65
N LEU A 150 -10.92 -6.70 -2.46
CA LEU A 150 -10.30 -7.41 -1.34
C LEU A 150 -10.67 -6.79 0.00
N TYR A 151 -10.71 -5.45 0.12
CA TYR A 151 -11.05 -4.74 1.37
C TYR A 151 -12.50 -4.96 1.84
N LYS A 152 -13.35 -5.53 1.01
CA LYS A 152 -14.68 -6.04 1.42
C LYS A 152 -14.60 -7.33 2.24
N LYS A 153 -13.43 -8.00 2.26
CA LYS A 153 -13.17 -9.27 2.95
C LYS A 153 -12.09 -9.17 4.03
N VAL A 154 -11.18 -8.21 3.87
CA VAL A 154 -10.04 -7.98 4.77
C VAL A 154 -10.08 -6.53 5.22
N PHE A 155 -9.98 -6.28 6.50
CA PHE A 155 -9.93 -4.91 6.99
C PHE A 155 -8.67 -4.20 6.53
N CYS A 156 -8.85 -3.05 5.89
CA CYS A 156 -7.78 -2.10 5.62
C CYS A 156 -7.93 -0.90 6.55
N PHE A 157 -6.83 -0.49 7.19
CA PHE A 157 -6.82 0.67 8.08
C PHE A 157 -5.80 1.71 7.61
N SER A 158 -6.15 2.98 7.80
CA SER A 158 -5.36 4.15 7.48
C SER A 158 -5.17 5.03 8.72
N PRO A 159 -3.97 5.56 9.01
CA PRO A 159 -3.68 6.32 10.23
C PRO A 159 -4.18 7.76 10.12
N MET A 160 -4.64 8.32 11.21
CA MET A 160 -5.06 9.72 11.31
C MET A 160 -4.17 10.47 12.32
N PRO A 161 -3.38 11.46 11.86
CA PRO A 161 -3.05 11.82 10.47
C PRO A 161 -2.12 10.81 9.80
N SER A 162 -1.96 10.94 8.47
CA SER A 162 -1.05 10.15 7.65
C SER A 162 0.35 10.03 8.24
N ILE A 163 1.03 8.93 7.96
CA ILE A 163 2.45 8.71 8.28
C ILE A 163 3.32 8.59 7.02
N ALA A 164 2.69 8.60 5.87
CA ALA A 164 3.35 8.79 4.58
C ALA A 164 2.49 9.65 3.67
N ILE A 165 3.12 10.34 2.72
CA ILE A 165 2.46 11.18 1.73
C ILE A 165 2.77 10.64 0.35
N HIS A 166 1.74 10.47 -0.46
CA HIS A 166 1.87 10.21 -1.89
C HIS A 166 2.25 11.53 -2.59
N TYR A 167 3.46 11.59 -3.13
CA TYR A 167 4.04 12.84 -3.63
C TYR A 167 3.65 13.18 -5.08
N THR A 168 3.14 12.20 -5.82
CA THR A 168 2.57 12.44 -7.15
C THR A 168 1.26 13.23 -7.01
N ASN A 169 1.06 14.21 -7.90
CA ASN A 169 -0.14 15.05 -7.88
C ASN A 169 -0.34 15.83 -6.57
N ILE A 170 0.71 16.49 -6.10
CA ILE A 170 0.72 17.32 -4.88
C ILE A 170 -0.53 18.20 -4.73
N ASN A 171 -1.10 18.68 -5.83
CA ASN A 171 -2.29 19.54 -5.83
C ASN A 171 -3.61 18.76 -5.95
N SER A 172 -3.59 17.45 -5.89
CA SER A 172 -4.77 16.59 -6.02
C SER A 172 -5.23 16.04 -4.68
N ILE A 173 -6.48 15.59 -4.65
CA ILE A 173 -7.09 14.90 -3.50
C ILE A 173 -6.43 13.52 -3.20
N TYR A 174 -5.59 13.00 -4.10
CA TYR A 174 -4.86 11.74 -3.93
C TYR A 174 -3.46 11.93 -3.30
N GLY A 175 -2.96 13.16 -3.20
CA GLY A 175 -1.60 13.43 -2.77
C GLY A 175 -1.50 13.90 -1.33
N LEU A 176 -1.79 15.16 -1.09
CA LEU A 176 -1.46 15.81 0.17
C LEU A 176 -2.51 15.60 1.26
N SER A 177 -2.06 15.16 2.41
CA SER A 177 -2.82 15.32 3.64
C SER A 177 -2.68 16.76 4.13
N PRO A 178 -3.79 17.50 4.35
CA PRO A 178 -3.74 18.90 4.82
C PRO A 178 -3.15 19.05 6.23
N GLN A 179 -2.98 17.95 6.94
CA GLN A 179 -2.47 17.89 8.30
C GLN A 179 -0.95 17.68 8.37
N ILE A 180 -0.28 17.56 7.22
CA ILE A 180 1.16 17.35 7.12
C ILE A 180 1.79 18.49 6.36
N ASP A 181 2.81 19.12 6.96
CA ASP A 181 3.69 20.04 6.26
C ASP A 181 4.63 19.26 5.32
N TRP A 182 4.22 19.10 4.06
CA TRP A 182 4.96 18.33 3.09
C TRP A 182 6.32 18.93 2.74
N LYS A 183 6.48 20.26 2.82
CA LYS A 183 7.77 20.93 2.56
C LYS A 183 8.78 20.59 3.63
N LYS A 184 8.36 20.65 4.90
CA LYS A 184 9.18 20.23 6.02
C LYS A 184 9.56 18.76 5.89
N LEU A 185 8.60 17.88 5.61
CA LEU A 185 8.85 16.44 5.44
C LEU A 185 9.81 16.16 4.28
N TRP A 186 9.69 16.88 3.17
CA TRP A 186 10.65 16.80 2.06
C TRP A 186 12.07 17.17 2.49
N ASP A 187 12.21 18.26 3.24
CA ASP A 187 13.53 18.73 3.69
C ASP A 187 14.18 17.78 4.71
N GLU A 188 13.38 17.09 5.52
CA GLU A 188 13.83 16.08 6.48
C GLU A 188 14.28 14.76 5.81
N ASN A 189 13.87 14.49 4.57
CA ASN A 189 14.19 13.26 3.81
C ASN A 189 15.24 13.47 2.70
N LYS A 190 15.88 14.64 2.63
CA LYS A 190 17.03 14.91 1.75
C LYS A 190 18.33 14.33 2.35
#